data_e64791b921aac25de3c5bc86aec4b0fa
#
_entry.id   e64791b921aac25de3c5bc86aec4b0fa
#
_cell.length_a   1.000
_cell.length_b   1.000
_cell.length_c   1.000
_cell.angle_alpha   90.00
_cell.angle_beta   90.00
_cell.angle_gamma   90.00
#
_symmetry.space_group_name_H-M   'P 1'
#
loop_
_entity.id
_entity.type
_entity.pdbx_description
1 polymer ?
#
loop_
_entity_poly.entity_id
_entity_poly.type
_entity_poly.pdbx_seq_one_letter_code
_entity_poly.pdbx_strand_id
1 'polypeptide(L)'
;MDQKKLHKTVETIASQKFGSDEEMLTTVINEIVHDQSTGFTGGRIWKLHPEIEGYKVLYQTGRIDKIDKNFTIRALEYPVFEQLAQSRTILGHETIEALRKKGIFKYSASGVGHKTKLQGKPFYEYVLALNSKNIDEELRVNLSIIATSLTSQIKQRKISASADQLKANIDKARELQKSILPEHEYKFHHFDIYGITDPAEIVGGDFFDYLDIGENNDRIGVAIGDAASKGVAAAAEAMYVSGALRMATTFEIKISLILKRMNDLVNKIFEDDKFTSLFYGELSTYKNGLFLYANAGHNPPIFYRSAKNKFEFQMLLGVREDLR
;
A
#
# COMPACT_ATOMS: atom_id res chain seq x y z
N MET A 1 18.27 35.80 8.47
CA MET A 1 18.60 35.03 7.24
C MET A 1 17.90 35.68 6.07
N ASP A 2 18.64 36.06 5.03
CA ASP A 2 18.04 36.78 3.92
C ASP A 2 17.10 35.91 3.05
N GLN A 3 16.23 36.58 2.27
CA GLN A 3 15.24 35.88 1.43
C GLN A 3 15.88 34.99 0.36
N LYS A 4 17.03 35.36 -0.18
CA LYS A 4 17.74 34.56 -1.19
C LYS A 4 18.21 33.22 -0.62
N LYS A 5 18.72 33.24 0.61
CA LYS A 5 19.14 32.02 1.31
C LYS A 5 17.95 31.14 1.69
N LEU A 6 16.86 31.76 2.17
CA LEU A 6 15.62 31.03 2.45
C LEU A 6 15.14 30.29 1.21
N HIS A 7 15.04 31.00 0.07
CA HIS A 7 14.60 30.43 -1.19
C HIS A 7 15.47 29.24 -1.61
N LYS A 8 16.80 29.41 -1.60
CA LYS A 8 17.75 28.33 -1.93
C LYS A 8 17.59 27.10 -1.03
N THR A 9 17.46 27.32 0.27
CA THR A 9 17.26 26.19 1.24
C THR A 9 15.96 25.45 0.96
N VAL A 10 14.86 26.17 0.71
CA VAL A 10 13.56 25.55 0.38
C VAL A 10 13.63 24.80 -0.96
N GLU A 11 14.33 25.36 -1.95
CA GLU A 11 14.56 24.71 -3.24
C GLU A 11 15.38 23.42 -3.10
N THR A 12 16.46 23.43 -2.30
CA THR A 12 17.24 22.22 -1.98
C THR A 12 16.36 21.15 -1.35
N ILE A 13 15.52 21.51 -0.36
CA ILE A 13 14.60 20.58 0.28
C ILE A 13 13.62 19.96 -0.74
N ALA A 14 13.13 20.76 -1.69
CA ALA A 14 12.13 20.34 -2.64
C ALA A 14 12.69 19.50 -3.81
N SER A 15 13.90 19.78 -4.27
CA SER A 15 14.48 19.22 -5.50
C SER A 15 15.48 18.08 -5.26
N GLN A 16 16.19 18.08 -4.14
CA GLN A 16 17.21 17.08 -3.84
C GLN A 16 16.59 15.75 -3.38
N LYS A 17 17.11 14.64 -3.89
CA LYS A 17 16.74 13.31 -3.39
C LYS A 17 17.63 12.93 -2.22
N PHE A 18 17.01 12.58 -1.11
CA PHE A 18 17.68 12.12 0.12
C PHE A 18 17.38 10.65 0.37
N GLY A 19 18.32 9.88 0.88
CA GLY A 19 18.13 8.47 1.22
C GLY A 19 17.26 8.25 2.46
N SER A 20 17.29 9.22 3.43
CA SER A 20 16.50 9.15 4.65
C SER A 20 16.02 10.55 5.10
N ASP A 21 15.03 10.58 6.02
CA ASP A 21 14.58 11.83 6.64
C ASP A 21 15.72 12.45 7.47
N GLU A 22 16.52 11.62 8.14
CA GLU A 22 17.66 12.07 8.95
C GLU A 22 18.75 12.69 8.08
N GLU A 23 19.06 12.12 6.92
CA GLU A 23 20.01 12.68 5.94
C GLU A 23 19.54 14.05 5.46
N MET A 24 18.26 14.20 5.11
CA MET A 24 17.69 15.47 4.70
C MET A 24 17.84 16.53 5.79
N LEU A 25 17.47 16.19 7.02
CA LEU A 25 17.55 17.09 8.17
C LEU A 25 19.00 17.50 8.46
N THR A 26 19.94 16.55 8.41
CA THR A 26 21.37 16.82 8.66
C THR A 26 21.99 17.69 7.57
N THR A 27 21.64 17.45 6.31
CA THR A 27 22.10 18.26 5.17
C THR A 27 21.63 19.70 5.31
N VAL A 28 20.33 19.90 5.55
CA VAL A 28 19.74 21.24 5.65
C VAL A 28 20.30 22.02 6.84
N ILE A 29 20.44 21.39 8.02
CA ILE A 29 21.00 22.10 9.19
C ILE A 29 22.47 22.46 8.96
N ASN A 30 23.24 21.61 8.27
CA ASN A 30 24.63 21.91 7.91
C ASN A 30 24.72 23.11 6.96
N GLU A 31 23.91 23.15 5.92
CA GLU A 31 23.88 24.28 4.99
C GLU A 31 23.54 25.61 5.69
N ILE A 32 22.58 25.57 6.62
CA ILE A 32 22.16 26.76 7.36
C ILE A 32 23.26 27.23 8.31
N VAL A 33 23.89 26.32 9.04
CA VAL A 33 24.88 26.66 10.09
C VAL A 33 26.24 27.06 9.51
N HIS A 34 26.68 26.46 8.41
CA HIS A 34 27.96 26.76 7.79
C HIS A 34 27.92 27.96 6.84
N ASP A 35 26.76 28.50 6.55
CA ASP A 35 26.65 29.76 5.82
C ASP A 35 26.91 30.95 6.71
N GLN A 36 28.02 31.66 6.46
CA GLN A 36 28.44 32.80 7.26
C GLN A 36 27.44 33.96 7.29
N SER A 37 26.57 34.06 6.27
CA SER A 37 25.54 35.09 6.16
C SER A 37 24.41 34.93 7.16
N THR A 38 24.21 33.72 7.72
CA THR A 38 23.08 33.43 8.60
C THR A 38 23.29 33.84 10.06
N GLY A 39 24.55 34.03 10.49
CA GLY A 39 24.90 34.38 11.87
C GLY A 39 24.66 33.28 12.90
N PHE A 40 24.39 32.04 12.46
CA PHE A 40 24.28 30.90 13.36
C PHE A 40 25.66 30.43 13.84
N THR A 41 25.77 30.09 15.11
CA THR A 41 26.99 29.52 15.70
C THR A 41 26.98 28.01 15.73
N GLY A 42 25.79 27.41 15.69
CA GLY A 42 25.60 25.97 15.63
C GLY A 42 24.16 25.54 15.64
N GLY A 43 23.96 24.26 15.39
CA GLY A 43 22.63 23.66 15.30
C GLY A 43 22.61 22.23 15.82
N ARG A 44 21.43 21.83 16.28
CA ARG A 44 21.13 20.47 16.76
C ARG A 44 19.83 19.98 16.22
N ILE A 45 19.76 18.69 15.95
CA ILE A 45 18.54 17.96 15.64
C ILE A 45 18.25 17.05 16.82
N TRP A 46 17.09 17.21 17.40
CA TRP A 46 16.57 16.34 18.44
C TRP A 46 15.52 15.41 17.84
N LYS A 47 15.57 14.13 18.19
CA LYS A 47 14.59 13.11 17.79
C LYS A 47 13.78 12.67 18.99
N LEU A 48 12.46 12.60 18.82
CA LEU A 48 11.55 12.07 19.81
C LEU A 48 11.69 10.55 19.90
N HIS A 49 11.81 10.06 21.11
CA HIS A 49 11.80 8.64 21.46
C HIS A 49 10.59 8.39 22.38
N PRO A 50 9.46 7.92 21.81
CA PRO A 50 8.23 7.72 22.59
C PRO A 50 8.40 6.74 23.74
N GLU A 51 9.26 5.72 23.59
CA GLU A 51 9.54 4.68 24.59
C GLU A 51 10.18 5.21 25.88
N ILE A 52 10.85 6.35 25.80
CA ILE A 52 11.46 7.04 26.96
C ILE A 52 10.77 8.38 27.27
N GLU A 53 9.67 8.69 26.55
CA GLU A 53 8.92 9.94 26.64
C GLU A 53 9.82 11.20 26.56
N GLY A 54 10.85 11.15 25.70
CA GLY A 54 11.87 12.20 25.67
C GLY A 54 12.56 12.37 24.33
N TYR A 55 13.31 13.47 24.24
CA TYR A 55 14.12 13.79 23.08
C TYR A 55 15.60 13.48 23.34
N LYS A 56 16.26 12.85 22.36
CA LYS A 56 17.72 12.68 22.30
C LYS A 56 18.30 13.43 21.13
N VAL A 57 19.58 13.81 21.24
CA VAL A 57 20.31 14.45 20.16
C VAL A 57 20.60 13.44 19.06
N LEU A 58 20.05 13.68 17.87
CA LEU A 58 20.34 12.93 16.67
C LEU A 58 21.63 13.42 16.00
N TYR A 59 21.74 14.74 15.84
CA TYR A 59 22.84 15.36 15.12
C TYR A 59 23.20 16.74 15.70
N GLN A 60 24.48 17.14 15.57
CA GLN A 60 25.01 18.42 16.04
C GLN A 60 26.08 18.93 15.09
N THR A 61 26.05 20.24 14.80
CA THR A 61 27.00 20.88 13.89
C THR A 61 27.31 22.30 14.33
N GLY A 62 28.43 22.85 13.85
CA GLY A 62 28.89 24.23 14.15
C GLY A 62 29.85 24.34 15.32
N ARG A 63 30.12 25.60 15.74
CA ARG A 63 31.03 25.93 16.84
C ARG A 63 30.29 25.93 18.18
N ILE A 64 29.96 24.75 18.65
CA ILE A 64 29.17 24.51 19.87
C ILE A 64 29.78 23.38 20.71
N ASP A 65 29.62 23.45 22.01
CA ASP A 65 29.93 22.32 22.89
C ASP A 65 28.96 21.17 22.61
N LYS A 66 29.52 19.98 22.42
CA LYS A 66 28.70 18.79 22.11
C LYS A 66 27.96 18.32 23.37
N ILE A 67 26.69 17.97 23.15
CA ILE A 67 25.83 17.28 24.11
C ILE A 67 26.05 15.78 23.93
N ASP A 68 26.12 15.02 25.02
CA ASP A 68 26.20 13.56 24.98
C ASP A 68 24.98 12.97 24.28
N LYS A 69 25.18 11.96 23.45
CA LYS A 69 24.08 11.29 22.72
C LYS A 69 23.05 10.58 23.62
N ASN A 70 23.49 10.21 24.85
CA ASN A 70 22.61 9.60 25.85
C ASN A 70 21.82 10.63 26.66
N PHE A 71 22.16 11.91 26.56
CA PHE A 71 21.45 12.98 27.24
C PHE A 71 19.99 13.03 26.71
N THR A 72 19.07 12.93 27.63
CA THR A 72 17.62 12.92 27.32
C THR A 72 16.97 14.14 27.97
N ILE A 73 16.11 14.82 27.20
CA ILE A 73 15.20 15.84 27.72
C ILE A 73 13.82 15.24 27.74
N ARG A 74 13.21 15.09 28.91
CA ARG A 74 11.85 14.61 29.06
C ARG A 74 10.87 15.57 28.39
N ALA A 75 10.02 15.04 27.48
CA ALA A 75 9.15 15.87 26.66
C ALA A 75 8.11 16.63 27.48
N LEU A 76 7.56 15.97 28.51
CA LEU A 76 6.51 16.54 29.38
C LEU A 76 7.07 17.51 30.44
N GLU A 77 8.36 17.42 30.76
CA GLU A 77 9.01 18.24 31.76
C GLU A 77 9.60 19.54 31.20
N TYR A 78 9.65 19.66 29.85
CA TYR A 78 10.24 20.83 29.21
C TYR A 78 9.17 21.59 28.38
N PRO A 79 8.62 22.70 28.89
CA PRO A 79 7.50 23.43 28.29
C PRO A 79 7.73 23.89 26.85
N VAL A 80 8.97 24.05 26.43
CA VAL A 80 9.37 24.41 25.07
C VAL A 80 8.77 23.46 24.03
N PHE A 81 8.72 22.18 24.32
CA PHE A 81 8.16 21.20 23.36
C PHE A 81 6.65 21.32 23.20
N GLU A 82 5.91 21.68 24.24
CA GLU A 82 4.47 21.97 24.15
C GLU A 82 4.21 23.25 23.35
N GLN A 83 5.03 24.28 23.56
CA GLN A 83 4.94 25.54 22.80
C GLN A 83 5.21 25.31 21.31
N LEU A 84 6.19 24.45 20.98
CA LEU A 84 6.47 24.04 19.60
C LEU A 84 5.27 23.36 18.96
N ALA A 85 4.53 22.54 19.69
CA ALA A 85 3.32 21.89 19.17
C ALA A 85 2.22 22.89 18.76
N GLN A 86 2.19 24.07 19.37
CA GLN A 86 1.24 25.13 19.05
C GLN A 86 1.75 26.06 17.95
N SER A 87 3.01 26.53 18.07
CA SER A 87 3.57 27.62 17.26
C SER A 87 4.51 27.17 16.16
N ARG A 88 4.87 25.89 16.11
CA ARG A 88 5.87 25.24 15.25
C ARG A 88 7.29 25.76 15.47
N THR A 89 7.50 27.07 15.50
CA THR A 89 8.81 27.70 15.71
C THR A 89 8.72 28.73 16.83
N ILE A 90 9.66 28.63 17.75
CA ILE A 90 9.81 29.55 18.87
C ILE A 90 11.22 30.10 18.93
N LEU A 91 11.36 31.30 19.51
CA LEU A 91 12.60 31.91 19.93
C LEU A 91 12.63 31.90 21.45
N GLY A 92 13.73 31.51 22.05
CA GLY A 92 13.79 31.37 23.50
C GLY A 92 15.16 31.60 24.10
N HIS A 93 15.10 31.76 25.42
CA HIS A 93 16.28 31.73 26.27
C HIS A 93 16.31 30.42 27.05
N GLU A 94 17.47 29.78 27.09
CA GLU A 94 17.60 28.48 27.76
C GLU A 94 17.49 28.63 29.28
N THR A 95 16.67 27.78 29.87
CA THR A 95 16.43 27.75 31.32
C THR A 95 17.08 26.54 32.01
N ILE A 96 17.35 25.46 31.26
CA ILE A 96 18.01 24.27 31.80
C ILE A 96 19.48 24.55 32.01
N GLU A 97 19.95 24.48 33.26
CA GLU A 97 21.35 24.77 33.65
C GLU A 97 22.34 23.87 32.90
N ALA A 98 22.03 22.59 32.72
CA ALA A 98 22.88 21.64 31.99
C ALA A 98 23.09 22.05 30.52
N LEU A 99 22.09 22.63 29.87
CA LEU A 99 22.17 23.13 28.49
C LEU A 99 22.90 24.51 28.46
N ARG A 100 22.68 25.36 29.45
CA ARG A 100 23.39 26.64 29.60
C ARG A 100 24.90 26.43 29.79
N LYS A 101 25.32 25.44 30.58
CA LYS A 101 26.73 25.02 30.73
C LYS A 101 27.35 24.54 29.41
N LYS A 102 26.53 24.15 28.42
CA LYS A 102 26.92 23.78 27.04
C LYS A 102 26.81 24.95 26.05
N GLY A 103 26.82 26.21 26.58
CA GLY A 103 26.81 27.43 25.76
C GLY A 103 25.49 27.74 25.05
N ILE A 104 24.39 27.09 25.43
CA ILE A 104 23.05 27.39 24.86
C ILE A 104 22.41 28.46 25.75
N PHE A 105 22.42 29.71 25.29
CA PHE A 105 21.81 30.84 26.01
C PHE A 105 20.56 31.34 25.27
N LYS A 106 20.69 31.58 23.95
CA LYS A 106 19.63 32.00 23.05
C LYS A 106 19.52 30.98 21.93
N TYR A 107 18.32 30.59 21.61
CA TYR A 107 18.06 29.60 20.52
C TYR A 107 16.76 29.90 19.80
N SER A 108 16.68 29.37 18.59
CA SER A 108 15.43 29.11 17.92
C SER A 108 15.21 27.61 17.89
N ALA A 109 13.96 27.20 18.05
CA ALA A 109 13.58 25.79 17.91
C ALA A 109 12.39 25.68 16.97
N SER A 110 12.42 24.66 16.09
CA SER A 110 11.39 24.42 15.10
C SER A 110 10.99 22.94 15.10
N GLY A 111 9.69 22.68 15.21
CA GLY A 111 9.13 21.33 15.11
C GLY A 111 9.01 20.86 13.67
N VAL A 112 9.51 19.65 13.38
CA VAL A 112 9.53 19.04 12.05
C VAL A 112 8.99 17.62 12.12
N GLY A 113 8.39 17.16 11.04
CA GLY A 113 7.78 15.82 10.92
C GLY A 113 6.35 15.77 11.43
N HIS A 114 5.88 14.58 11.75
CA HIS A 114 4.53 14.38 12.30
C HIS A 114 4.52 14.64 13.81
N LYS A 115 3.31 14.77 14.37
CA LYS A 115 3.13 14.89 15.81
C LYS A 115 2.70 13.56 16.39
N THR A 116 3.43 13.07 17.39
CA THR A 116 3.07 11.89 18.19
C THR A 116 2.47 12.34 19.52
N LYS A 117 1.43 11.69 19.99
CA LYS A 117 0.83 11.99 21.30
C LYS A 117 1.54 11.20 22.40
N LEU A 118 2.05 11.92 23.42
CA LEU A 118 2.52 11.36 24.68
C LEU A 118 1.59 11.85 25.78
N GLN A 119 0.96 10.95 26.49
CA GLN A 119 -0.01 11.27 27.56
C GLN A 119 -1.08 12.29 27.11
N GLY A 120 -1.57 12.14 25.85
CA GLY A 120 -2.58 13.02 25.26
C GLY A 120 -2.07 14.33 24.65
N LYS A 121 -0.83 14.75 24.91
CA LYS A 121 -0.21 15.98 24.37
C LYS A 121 0.57 15.68 23.09
N PRO A 122 0.48 16.53 22.05
CA PRO A 122 1.18 16.33 20.78
C PRO A 122 2.64 16.84 20.85
N PHE A 123 3.57 16.05 20.30
CA PHE A 123 4.99 16.40 20.18
C PHE A 123 5.51 16.09 18.79
N TYR A 124 6.36 16.97 18.22
CA TYR A 124 6.95 16.75 16.91
C TYR A 124 7.96 15.61 16.93
N GLU A 125 8.06 14.86 15.84
CA GLU A 125 9.03 13.77 15.65
C GLU A 125 10.47 14.26 15.74
N TYR A 126 10.73 15.44 15.17
CA TYR A 126 12.04 16.10 15.23
C TYR A 126 11.89 17.54 15.70
N VAL A 127 12.96 18.04 16.35
CA VAL A 127 13.11 19.44 16.68
C VAL A 127 14.47 19.93 16.18
N LEU A 128 14.46 20.94 15.30
CA LEU A 128 15.63 21.66 14.85
C LEU A 128 15.88 22.84 15.79
N ALA A 129 17.00 22.83 16.50
CA ALA A 129 17.43 23.92 17.37
C ALA A 129 18.66 24.60 16.79
N LEU A 130 18.62 25.92 16.62
CA LEU A 130 19.70 26.71 16.09
C LEU A 130 20.12 27.74 17.11
N ASN A 131 21.45 27.89 17.34
CA ASN A 131 22.04 28.87 18.22
C ASN A 131 22.44 30.11 17.41
N SER A 132 21.96 31.28 17.81
CA SER A 132 22.32 32.57 17.21
C SER A 132 22.50 33.62 18.27
N LYS A 133 23.38 34.61 18.00
CA LYS A 133 23.53 35.80 18.85
C LYS A 133 22.32 36.72 18.73
N ASN A 134 21.80 36.85 17.54
CA ASN A 134 20.64 37.67 17.21
C ASN A 134 19.44 36.77 16.89
N ILE A 135 18.34 36.96 17.60
CA ILE A 135 17.05 36.27 17.35
C ILE A 135 15.99 37.35 17.20
N ASP A 136 15.31 37.35 16.08
CA ASP A 136 14.27 38.30 15.72
C ASP A 136 13.06 37.58 15.07
N GLU A 137 12.00 38.31 14.87
CA GLU A 137 10.76 37.78 14.34
C GLU A 137 10.90 37.32 12.87
N GLU A 138 11.73 37.99 12.08
CA GLU A 138 12.03 37.57 10.69
C GLU A 138 12.69 36.19 10.68
N LEU A 139 13.64 35.96 11.58
CA LEU A 139 14.27 34.65 11.74
C LEU A 139 13.25 33.58 12.11
N ARG A 140 12.33 33.86 13.02
CA ARG A 140 11.26 32.94 13.42
C ARG A 140 10.40 32.53 12.22
N VAL A 141 9.99 33.50 11.41
CA VAL A 141 9.18 33.25 10.20
C VAL A 141 9.96 32.39 9.20
N ASN A 142 11.22 32.74 8.90
CA ASN A 142 12.07 32.03 7.95
C ASN A 142 12.28 30.55 8.37
N LEU A 143 12.56 30.32 9.66
CA LEU A 143 12.72 28.95 10.17
C LEU A 143 11.42 28.17 10.20
N SER A 144 10.29 28.82 10.40
CA SER A 144 8.96 28.20 10.29
C SER A 144 8.67 27.73 8.87
N ILE A 145 9.07 28.51 7.86
CA ILE A 145 8.95 28.12 6.43
C ILE A 145 9.81 26.89 6.13
N ILE A 146 11.07 26.89 6.56
CA ILE A 146 11.97 25.73 6.39
C ILE A 146 11.41 24.49 7.09
N ALA A 147 10.98 24.61 8.34
CA ALA A 147 10.40 23.51 9.10
C ALA A 147 9.12 22.95 8.47
N THR A 148 8.32 23.83 7.85
CA THR A 148 7.11 23.43 7.10
C THR A 148 7.49 22.69 5.83
N SER A 149 8.48 23.17 5.07
CA SER A 149 8.99 22.51 3.87
C SER A 149 9.57 21.13 4.18
N LEU A 150 10.40 21.01 5.21
CA LEU A 150 10.95 19.73 5.68
C LEU A 150 9.83 18.76 6.09
N THR A 151 8.83 19.24 6.82
CA THR A 151 7.68 18.41 7.22
C THR A 151 6.89 17.91 6.02
N SER A 152 6.68 18.76 5.02
CA SER A 152 6.00 18.40 3.78
C SER A 152 6.74 17.31 3.02
N GLN A 153 8.06 17.41 2.91
CA GLN A 153 8.89 16.41 2.24
C GLN A 153 8.90 15.07 3.01
N ILE A 154 9.00 15.08 4.34
CA ILE A 154 8.88 13.87 5.16
C ILE A 154 7.54 13.18 4.91
N LYS A 155 6.45 13.96 4.90
CA LYS A 155 5.10 13.44 4.63
C LYS A 155 5.00 12.84 3.23
N GLN A 156 5.51 13.55 2.21
CA GLN A 156 5.49 13.09 0.82
C GLN A 156 6.26 11.78 0.65
N ARG A 157 7.43 11.66 1.27
CA ARG A 157 8.25 10.43 1.24
C ARG A 157 7.53 9.25 1.88
N LYS A 158 6.88 9.45 3.04
CA LYS A 158 6.10 8.40 3.72
C LYS A 158 4.91 7.94 2.84
N ILE A 159 4.22 8.87 2.19
CA ILE A 159 3.12 8.55 1.26
C ILE A 159 3.65 7.74 0.05
N SER A 160 4.74 8.20 -0.56
CA SER A 160 5.35 7.49 -1.70
C SER A 160 5.79 6.07 -1.32
N ALA A 161 6.50 5.91 -0.20
CA ALA A 161 6.93 4.59 0.27
C ALA A 161 5.75 3.64 0.55
N SER A 162 4.66 4.17 1.12
CA SER A 162 3.44 3.38 1.35
C SER A 162 2.75 2.99 0.04
N ALA A 163 2.71 3.90 -0.94
CA ALA A 163 2.16 3.62 -2.27
C ALA A 163 2.98 2.55 -3.02
N ASP A 164 4.31 2.64 -2.96
CA ASP A 164 5.22 1.66 -3.56
C ASP A 164 5.05 0.27 -2.92
N GLN A 165 4.91 0.23 -1.60
CA GLN A 165 4.66 -1.03 -0.87
C GLN A 165 3.30 -1.63 -1.25
N LEU A 166 2.24 -0.81 -1.35
CA LEU A 166 0.92 -1.26 -1.77
C LEU A 166 0.97 -1.82 -3.20
N LYS A 167 1.61 -1.11 -4.12
CA LYS A 167 1.82 -1.57 -5.50
C LYS A 167 2.53 -2.92 -5.54
N ALA A 168 3.63 -3.08 -4.80
CA ALA A 168 4.35 -4.35 -4.72
C ALA A 168 3.49 -5.51 -4.19
N ASN A 169 2.59 -5.24 -3.24
CA ASN A 169 1.66 -6.25 -2.73
C ASN A 169 0.60 -6.65 -3.78
N ILE A 170 0.09 -5.68 -4.56
CA ILE A 170 -0.84 -5.95 -5.66
C ILE A 170 -0.15 -6.74 -6.79
N ASP A 171 1.09 -6.41 -7.13
CA ASP A 171 1.87 -7.15 -8.12
C ASP A 171 2.07 -8.61 -7.68
N LYS A 172 2.34 -8.87 -6.40
CA LYS A 172 2.40 -10.24 -5.85
C LYS A 172 1.06 -10.97 -5.95
N ALA A 173 -0.06 -10.31 -5.70
CA ALA A 173 -1.39 -10.90 -5.86
C ALA A 173 -1.67 -11.28 -7.32
N ARG A 174 -1.23 -10.45 -8.28
CA ARG A 174 -1.30 -10.73 -9.72
C ARG A 174 -0.49 -11.99 -10.09
N GLU A 175 0.75 -12.09 -9.62
CA GLU A 175 1.59 -13.26 -9.89
C GLU A 175 0.97 -14.53 -9.31
N LEU A 176 0.39 -14.45 -8.12
CA LEU A 176 -0.31 -15.57 -7.51
C LEU A 176 -1.54 -15.98 -8.35
N GLN A 177 -2.37 -15.02 -8.76
CA GLN A 177 -3.54 -15.31 -9.62
C GLN A 177 -3.12 -15.98 -10.93
N LYS A 178 -2.09 -15.47 -11.61
CA LYS A 178 -1.55 -16.07 -12.83
C LYS A 178 -1.07 -17.51 -12.63
N SER A 179 -0.45 -17.81 -11.49
CA SER A 179 0.05 -19.16 -11.21
C SER A 179 -1.05 -20.20 -10.97
N ILE A 180 -2.28 -19.75 -10.71
CA ILE A 180 -3.45 -20.62 -10.49
C ILE A 180 -4.22 -20.87 -11.79
N LEU A 181 -4.24 -19.90 -12.71
CA LEU A 181 -4.86 -20.05 -14.01
C LEU A 181 -4.13 -21.12 -14.83
N PRO A 182 -4.84 -21.93 -15.62
CA PRO A 182 -4.23 -22.92 -16.47
C PRO A 182 -3.55 -22.26 -17.69
N GLU A 183 -2.75 -23.03 -18.40
CA GLU A 183 -2.22 -22.62 -19.71
C GLU A 183 -3.37 -22.32 -20.68
N HIS A 184 -3.15 -21.42 -21.64
CA HIS A 184 -4.18 -21.01 -22.58
C HIS A 184 -4.66 -22.16 -23.48
N GLU A 185 -3.74 -23.04 -23.86
CA GLU A 185 -4.00 -24.17 -24.75
C GLU A 185 -4.02 -25.46 -23.96
N TYR A 186 -5.06 -26.27 -24.16
CA TYR A 186 -5.16 -27.59 -23.58
C TYR A 186 -5.65 -28.59 -24.62
N LYS A 187 -4.94 -29.69 -24.78
CA LYS A 187 -5.31 -30.75 -25.72
C LYS A 187 -5.87 -31.93 -24.96
N PHE A 188 -7.14 -32.19 -25.21
CA PHE A 188 -7.84 -33.35 -24.65
C PHE A 188 -8.22 -34.32 -25.77
N HIS A 189 -7.48 -35.43 -25.93
CA HIS A 189 -7.59 -36.39 -26.99
C HIS A 189 -7.59 -35.74 -28.41
N HIS A 190 -8.74 -35.68 -29.09
CA HIS A 190 -8.90 -35.04 -30.39
C HIS A 190 -9.55 -33.65 -30.32
N PHE A 191 -9.76 -33.16 -29.12
CA PHE A 191 -10.26 -31.82 -28.89
C PHE A 191 -9.16 -30.86 -28.57
N ASP A 192 -9.17 -29.69 -29.17
CA ASP A 192 -8.31 -28.58 -28.84
C ASP A 192 -9.19 -27.55 -28.07
N ILE A 193 -8.75 -27.21 -26.86
CA ILE A 193 -9.46 -26.31 -25.97
C ILE A 193 -8.56 -25.07 -25.77
N TYR A 194 -9.14 -23.89 -25.81
CA TYR A 194 -8.43 -22.65 -25.65
C TYR A 194 -9.18 -21.72 -24.70
N GLY A 195 -8.50 -21.16 -23.71
CA GLY A 195 -9.05 -20.19 -22.77
C GLY A 195 -8.15 -18.98 -22.64
N ILE A 196 -8.76 -17.82 -22.43
CA ILE A 196 -8.07 -16.55 -22.20
C ILE A 196 -8.85 -15.72 -21.20
N THR A 197 -8.16 -15.02 -20.34
CA THR A 197 -8.69 -13.94 -19.52
C THR A 197 -7.78 -12.72 -19.65
N ASP A 198 -8.40 -11.54 -19.74
CA ASP A 198 -7.71 -10.25 -19.82
C ASP A 198 -8.31 -9.31 -18.77
N PRO A 199 -7.74 -9.26 -17.56
CA PRO A 199 -8.30 -8.47 -16.47
C PRO A 199 -8.23 -6.98 -16.79
N ALA A 200 -9.33 -6.25 -16.59
CA ALA A 200 -9.42 -4.81 -16.79
C ALA A 200 -8.55 -4.00 -15.81
N GLU A 201 -8.21 -4.57 -14.64
CA GLU A 201 -7.30 -4.04 -13.65
C GLU A 201 -6.05 -4.94 -13.53
N ILE A 202 -5.23 -4.72 -12.51
CA ILE A 202 -4.01 -5.52 -12.27
C ILE A 202 -4.35 -6.98 -11.97
N VAL A 203 -5.48 -7.22 -11.30
CA VAL A 203 -6.09 -8.52 -11.01
C VAL A 203 -7.58 -8.46 -11.34
N GLY A 204 -8.21 -9.60 -11.63
CA GLY A 204 -9.61 -9.65 -12.07
C GLY A 204 -10.43 -10.76 -11.41
N GLY A 205 -11.76 -10.65 -11.53
CA GLY A 205 -12.73 -11.64 -11.08
C GLY A 205 -12.96 -12.77 -12.08
N ASP A 206 -12.56 -12.57 -13.33
CA ASP A 206 -12.73 -13.56 -14.39
C ASP A 206 -11.71 -14.69 -14.27
N PHE A 207 -12.16 -15.92 -14.42
CA PHE A 207 -11.30 -17.09 -14.51
C PHE A 207 -11.84 -18.11 -15.50
N PHE A 208 -10.96 -18.92 -16.04
CA PHE A 208 -11.30 -20.17 -16.74
C PHE A 208 -10.45 -21.30 -16.14
N ASP A 209 -10.93 -22.54 -16.33
CA ASP A 209 -10.21 -23.69 -15.82
C ASP A 209 -10.44 -24.94 -16.68
N TYR A 210 -9.46 -25.84 -16.65
CA TYR A 210 -9.52 -27.17 -17.22
C TYR A 210 -9.34 -28.19 -16.08
N LEU A 211 -10.34 -29.03 -15.90
CA LEU A 211 -10.49 -29.82 -14.68
C LEU A 211 -10.50 -31.32 -15.04
N ASP A 212 -9.52 -32.03 -14.58
CA ASP A 212 -9.51 -33.48 -14.72
C ASP A 212 -10.64 -34.11 -13.90
N ILE A 213 -11.39 -35.00 -14.51
CA ILE A 213 -12.55 -35.67 -13.88
C ILE A 213 -12.29 -37.17 -13.81
N GLY A 214 -12.18 -37.66 -12.57
CA GLY A 214 -11.93 -39.05 -12.32
C GLY A 214 -10.48 -39.50 -12.68
N GLU A 215 -10.25 -40.80 -12.60
CA GLU A 215 -8.92 -41.37 -12.83
C GLU A 215 -8.70 -41.88 -14.28
N ASN A 216 -9.77 -42.01 -15.07
CA ASN A 216 -9.73 -42.69 -16.37
C ASN A 216 -9.34 -41.80 -17.55
N ASN A 217 -9.16 -40.50 -17.35
CA ASN A 217 -8.84 -39.49 -18.38
C ASN A 217 -9.80 -39.54 -19.60
N ASP A 218 -11.05 -39.90 -19.38
CA ASP A 218 -12.10 -40.00 -20.39
C ASP A 218 -13.05 -38.78 -20.44
N ARG A 219 -12.89 -37.88 -19.42
CA ARG A 219 -13.67 -36.64 -19.28
C ARG A 219 -12.79 -35.50 -18.83
N ILE A 220 -13.06 -34.31 -19.35
CA ILE A 220 -12.46 -33.06 -18.94
C ILE A 220 -13.59 -32.06 -18.60
N GLY A 221 -13.45 -31.40 -17.46
CA GLY A 221 -14.28 -30.27 -17.10
C GLY A 221 -13.70 -28.97 -17.68
N VAL A 222 -14.59 -28.13 -18.21
CA VAL A 222 -14.24 -26.75 -18.58
C VAL A 222 -15.10 -25.79 -17.79
N ALA A 223 -14.49 -24.77 -17.24
CA ALA A 223 -15.18 -23.78 -16.43
C ALA A 223 -14.84 -22.37 -16.88
N ILE A 224 -15.83 -21.48 -16.80
CA ILE A 224 -15.66 -20.02 -16.92
C ILE A 224 -16.47 -19.39 -15.80
N GLY A 225 -15.86 -18.51 -15.03
CA GLY A 225 -16.52 -17.79 -13.94
C GLY A 225 -16.18 -16.32 -13.93
N ASP A 226 -17.11 -15.51 -13.44
CA ASP A 226 -16.97 -14.07 -13.27
C ASP A 226 -17.54 -13.67 -11.90
N ALA A 227 -16.67 -13.16 -11.03
CA ALA A 227 -17.02 -12.66 -9.71
C ALA A 227 -17.50 -11.21 -9.78
N ALA A 228 -18.65 -10.91 -9.18
CA ALA A 228 -19.29 -9.58 -9.24
C ALA A 228 -18.51 -8.44 -8.60
N SER A 229 -17.51 -8.74 -7.78
CA SER A 229 -16.61 -7.75 -7.15
C SER A 229 -15.60 -7.15 -8.16
N LYS A 230 -14.75 -6.21 -7.69
CA LYS A 230 -13.67 -5.62 -8.50
C LYS A 230 -12.32 -5.71 -7.79
N GLY A 231 -11.26 -5.69 -8.59
CA GLY A 231 -9.88 -5.65 -8.10
C GLY A 231 -9.50 -6.89 -7.26
N VAL A 232 -8.78 -6.67 -6.17
CA VAL A 232 -8.24 -7.76 -5.32
C VAL A 232 -9.33 -8.61 -4.68
N ALA A 233 -10.48 -8.04 -4.33
CA ALA A 233 -11.61 -8.77 -3.78
C ALA A 233 -12.17 -9.76 -4.80
N ALA A 234 -12.41 -9.32 -6.04
CA ALA A 234 -12.88 -10.18 -7.12
C ALA A 234 -11.89 -11.33 -7.41
N ALA A 235 -10.60 -11.02 -7.44
CA ALA A 235 -9.56 -12.04 -7.63
C ALA A 235 -9.57 -13.10 -6.52
N ALA A 236 -9.76 -12.70 -5.26
CA ALA A 236 -9.86 -13.62 -4.14
C ALA A 236 -11.11 -14.51 -4.23
N GLU A 237 -12.27 -13.94 -4.59
CA GLU A 237 -13.52 -14.66 -4.82
C GLU A 237 -13.36 -15.67 -5.96
N ALA A 238 -12.81 -15.26 -7.11
CA ALA A 238 -12.54 -16.11 -8.27
C ALA A 238 -11.63 -17.30 -7.92
N MET A 239 -10.52 -17.04 -7.21
CA MET A 239 -9.60 -18.09 -6.77
C MET A 239 -10.26 -19.07 -5.80
N TYR A 240 -11.12 -18.57 -4.90
CA TYR A 240 -11.87 -19.40 -3.97
C TYR A 240 -12.85 -20.33 -4.71
N VAL A 241 -13.63 -19.79 -5.66
CA VAL A 241 -14.60 -20.55 -6.46
C VAL A 241 -13.89 -21.57 -7.35
N SER A 242 -12.81 -21.18 -8.04
CA SER A 242 -12.00 -22.08 -8.87
C SER A 242 -11.40 -23.23 -8.03
N GLY A 243 -10.81 -22.91 -6.85
CA GLY A 243 -10.25 -23.94 -5.97
C GLY A 243 -11.29 -24.92 -5.43
N ALA A 244 -12.49 -24.42 -5.07
CA ALA A 244 -13.59 -25.25 -4.63
C ALA A 244 -14.13 -26.15 -5.78
N LEU A 245 -14.19 -25.61 -6.99
CA LEU A 245 -14.60 -26.35 -8.17
C LEU A 245 -13.60 -27.48 -8.51
N ARG A 246 -12.30 -27.18 -8.48
CA ARG A 246 -11.23 -28.19 -8.64
C ARG A 246 -11.37 -29.34 -7.65
N MET A 247 -11.63 -29.02 -6.39
CA MET A 247 -11.87 -30.06 -5.38
C MET A 247 -13.13 -30.85 -5.65
N ALA A 248 -14.23 -30.19 -6.05
CA ALA A 248 -15.52 -30.83 -6.29
C ALA A 248 -15.48 -31.86 -7.45
N THR A 249 -14.71 -31.57 -8.51
CA THR A 249 -14.59 -32.44 -9.70
C THR A 249 -13.84 -33.73 -9.43
N THR A 250 -13.00 -33.80 -8.41
CA THR A 250 -12.29 -35.05 -8.04
C THR A 250 -13.23 -36.14 -7.53
N PHE A 251 -14.44 -35.79 -7.08
CA PHE A 251 -15.42 -36.78 -6.54
C PHE A 251 -16.34 -37.41 -7.58
N GLU A 252 -16.18 -37.13 -8.85
CA GLU A 252 -16.98 -37.69 -9.94
C GLU A 252 -18.52 -37.61 -9.73
N ILE A 253 -19.01 -36.54 -9.12
CA ILE A 253 -20.41 -36.31 -8.83
C ILE A 253 -21.10 -35.60 -10.00
N LYS A 254 -22.45 -35.67 -10.02
CA LYS A 254 -23.27 -35.03 -11.08
C LYS A 254 -23.07 -33.52 -11.08
N ILE A 255 -23.03 -32.91 -12.28
CA ILE A 255 -22.90 -31.44 -12.47
C ILE A 255 -23.88 -30.66 -11.59
N SER A 256 -25.16 -31.09 -11.54
CA SER A 256 -26.17 -30.43 -10.69
C SER A 256 -25.83 -30.43 -9.21
N LEU A 257 -25.16 -31.46 -8.70
CA LEU A 257 -24.76 -31.55 -7.32
C LEU A 257 -23.50 -30.67 -7.06
N ILE A 258 -22.60 -30.61 -8.04
CA ILE A 258 -21.45 -29.66 -7.99
C ILE A 258 -21.96 -28.24 -7.83
N LEU A 259 -22.85 -27.79 -8.74
CA LEU A 259 -23.37 -26.42 -8.69
C LEU A 259 -24.17 -26.14 -7.42
N LYS A 260 -24.97 -27.07 -6.94
CA LYS A 260 -25.68 -26.92 -5.66
C LYS A 260 -24.69 -26.69 -4.50
N ARG A 261 -23.66 -27.53 -4.40
CA ARG A 261 -22.66 -27.40 -3.33
C ARG A 261 -21.84 -26.10 -3.47
N MET A 262 -21.54 -25.69 -4.70
CA MET A 262 -20.89 -24.41 -4.95
C MET A 262 -21.77 -23.25 -4.49
N ASN A 263 -23.06 -23.27 -4.80
CA ASN A 263 -24.02 -22.26 -4.35
C ASN A 263 -24.12 -22.22 -2.81
N ASP A 264 -24.24 -23.37 -2.14
CA ASP A 264 -24.28 -23.46 -0.68
C ASP A 264 -22.98 -22.89 -0.07
N LEU A 265 -21.84 -23.09 -0.72
CA LEU A 265 -20.54 -22.62 -0.28
C LEU A 265 -20.39 -21.09 -0.43
N VAL A 266 -20.78 -20.55 -1.58
CA VAL A 266 -20.76 -19.11 -1.88
C VAL A 266 -21.67 -18.37 -0.89
N ASN A 267 -22.91 -18.83 -0.70
CA ASN A 267 -23.85 -18.26 0.28
C ASN A 267 -23.36 -18.30 1.72
N LYS A 268 -22.52 -19.24 2.10
CA LYS A 268 -22.01 -19.37 3.46
C LYS A 268 -20.84 -18.42 3.74
N ILE A 269 -20.09 -18.02 2.72
CA ILE A 269 -18.79 -17.35 2.89
C ILE A 269 -18.83 -15.90 2.45
N PHE A 270 -19.55 -15.62 1.38
CA PHE A 270 -19.63 -14.26 0.84
C PHE A 270 -20.85 -13.51 1.40
N GLU A 271 -20.75 -12.19 1.42
CA GLU A 271 -21.85 -11.30 1.80
C GLU A 271 -23.00 -11.36 0.80
N ASP A 272 -24.22 -11.00 1.21
CA ASP A 272 -25.45 -11.17 0.45
C ASP A 272 -25.49 -10.44 -0.90
N ASP A 273 -24.67 -9.42 -1.11
CA ASP A 273 -24.56 -8.64 -2.34
C ASP A 273 -23.51 -9.20 -3.32
N LYS A 274 -22.84 -10.29 -2.95
CA LYS A 274 -21.78 -10.91 -3.75
C LYS A 274 -22.23 -12.21 -4.37
N PHE A 275 -21.95 -12.34 -5.65
CA PHE A 275 -22.25 -13.53 -6.44
C PHE A 275 -21.14 -13.81 -7.45
N THR A 276 -21.12 -15.03 -7.95
CA THR A 276 -20.24 -15.43 -9.05
C THR A 276 -21.08 -16.11 -10.12
N SER A 277 -21.04 -15.60 -11.34
CA SER A 277 -21.61 -16.33 -12.48
C SER A 277 -20.66 -17.47 -12.86
N LEU A 278 -21.19 -18.65 -13.17
CA LEU A 278 -20.39 -19.81 -13.49
C LEU A 278 -21.01 -20.61 -14.64
N PHE A 279 -20.22 -20.83 -15.69
CA PHE A 279 -20.46 -21.86 -16.69
C PHE A 279 -19.54 -23.05 -16.37
N TYR A 280 -20.11 -24.24 -16.27
CA TYR A 280 -19.36 -25.48 -16.09
C TYR A 280 -19.86 -26.57 -17.02
N GLY A 281 -18.95 -27.19 -17.77
CA GLY A 281 -19.28 -28.26 -18.69
C GLY A 281 -18.29 -29.41 -18.67
N GLU A 282 -18.74 -30.61 -18.91
CA GLU A 282 -17.95 -31.84 -19.01
C GLU A 282 -17.93 -32.34 -20.44
N LEU A 283 -16.76 -32.42 -21.03
CA LEU A 283 -16.50 -33.01 -22.33
C LEU A 283 -16.01 -34.45 -22.16
N SER A 284 -16.68 -35.40 -22.75
CA SER A 284 -16.33 -36.82 -22.72
C SER A 284 -15.99 -37.36 -24.10
N THR A 285 -15.05 -38.29 -24.14
CA THR A 285 -14.72 -39.05 -25.37
C THR A 285 -15.79 -40.04 -25.78
N TYR A 286 -16.79 -40.29 -24.91
CA TYR A 286 -17.89 -41.22 -25.18
C TYR A 286 -18.72 -40.85 -26.42
N LYS A 287 -19.03 -41.81 -27.30
CA LYS A 287 -19.81 -41.61 -28.53
C LYS A 287 -19.30 -40.50 -29.45
N ASN A 288 -17.98 -40.41 -29.63
CA ASN A 288 -17.33 -39.37 -30.47
C ASN A 288 -17.47 -37.93 -29.93
N GLY A 289 -17.69 -37.77 -28.65
CA GLY A 289 -17.79 -36.50 -27.93
C GLY A 289 -19.20 -36.24 -27.43
N LEU A 290 -19.35 -36.22 -26.11
CA LEU A 290 -20.55 -35.75 -25.42
C LEU A 290 -20.18 -34.56 -24.56
N PHE A 291 -20.85 -33.42 -24.74
CA PHE A 291 -20.68 -32.26 -23.93
C PHE A 291 -21.94 -31.99 -23.10
N LEU A 292 -21.80 -32.15 -21.79
CA LEU A 292 -22.85 -31.84 -20.82
C LEU A 292 -22.46 -30.60 -20.06
N TYR A 293 -23.36 -29.66 -19.91
CA TYR A 293 -23.04 -28.41 -19.19
C TYR A 293 -24.21 -27.88 -18.37
N ALA A 294 -23.88 -27.01 -17.44
CA ALA A 294 -24.82 -26.17 -16.72
C ALA A 294 -24.30 -24.72 -16.67
N ASN A 295 -25.23 -23.78 -16.64
CA ASN A 295 -24.96 -22.37 -16.62
C ASN A 295 -25.69 -21.74 -15.44
N ALA A 296 -24.90 -21.21 -14.49
CA ALA A 296 -25.35 -20.48 -13.31
C ALA A 296 -25.11 -18.99 -13.54
N GLY A 297 -26.02 -18.31 -14.22
CA GLY A 297 -26.00 -16.86 -14.42
C GLY A 297 -24.96 -16.33 -15.41
N HIS A 298 -24.10 -17.16 -15.99
CA HIS A 298 -23.10 -16.72 -16.95
C HIS A 298 -23.69 -16.49 -18.33
N ASN A 299 -22.97 -15.81 -19.23
CA ASN A 299 -23.40 -15.60 -20.61
C ASN A 299 -23.67 -16.92 -21.32
N PRO A 300 -24.72 -17.03 -22.15
CA PRO A 300 -25.05 -18.26 -22.86
C PRO A 300 -23.92 -18.67 -23.82
N PRO A 301 -23.57 -19.97 -23.89
CA PRO A 301 -22.57 -20.44 -24.83
C PRO A 301 -23.06 -20.34 -26.27
N ILE A 302 -22.13 -20.07 -27.18
CA ILE A 302 -22.38 -20.01 -28.62
C ILE A 302 -21.83 -21.29 -29.23
N PHE A 303 -22.70 -21.99 -29.98
CA PHE A 303 -22.33 -23.18 -30.74
C PHE A 303 -22.19 -22.85 -32.21
N TYR A 304 -21.03 -23.14 -32.79
CA TYR A 304 -20.79 -22.98 -34.23
C TYR A 304 -20.80 -24.35 -34.94
N ARG A 305 -21.71 -24.53 -35.93
CA ARG A 305 -21.76 -25.70 -36.78
C ARG A 305 -21.04 -25.44 -38.09
N SER A 306 -19.79 -25.90 -38.21
CA SER A 306 -18.98 -25.73 -39.40
C SER A 306 -19.63 -26.28 -40.67
N ALA A 307 -20.26 -27.47 -40.59
CA ALA A 307 -20.97 -28.10 -41.72
C ALA A 307 -22.16 -27.26 -42.27
N LYS A 308 -22.73 -26.37 -41.44
CA LYS A 308 -23.84 -25.48 -41.82
C LYS A 308 -23.45 -24.01 -41.88
N ASN A 309 -22.21 -23.68 -41.53
CA ASN A 309 -21.72 -22.31 -41.39
C ASN A 309 -22.66 -21.42 -40.54
N LYS A 310 -23.13 -21.96 -39.40
CA LYS A 310 -24.14 -21.31 -38.58
C LYS A 310 -23.79 -21.26 -37.11
N PHE A 311 -24.03 -20.09 -36.48
CA PHE A 311 -23.98 -19.90 -35.05
C PHE A 311 -25.35 -20.13 -34.41
N GLU A 312 -25.39 -20.85 -33.31
CA GLU A 312 -26.59 -21.12 -32.53
C GLU A 312 -26.30 -20.78 -31.04
N PHE A 313 -27.15 -19.97 -30.41
CA PHE A 313 -27.13 -19.82 -28.97
C PHE A 313 -27.77 -21.04 -28.32
N GLN A 314 -27.04 -21.68 -27.43
CA GLN A 314 -27.58 -22.79 -26.65
C GLN A 314 -28.29 -22.21 -25.42
N MET A 315 -29.63 -22.10 -25.51
CA MET A 315 -30.44 -21.74 -24.35
C MET A 315 -30.79 -23.00 -23.56
N LEU A 316 -30.51 -22.97 -22.25
CA LEU A 316 -30.98 -24.00 -21.34
C LEU A 316 -32.50 -23.86 -21.18
N LEU A 317 -33.20 -24.97 -21.29
CA LEU A 317 -34.58 -25.10 -20.81
C LEU A 317 -34.54 -25.31 -19.29
N GLY A 318 -34.45 -24.23 -18.53
CA GLY A 318 -34.38 -24.29 -17.06
C GLY A 318 -34.29 -22.92 -16.41
N VAL A 319 -34.43 -22.88 -15.09
CA VAL A 319 -34.37 -21.66 -14.27
C VAL A 319 -32.93 -21.11 -14.28
N ARG A 320 -32.78 -19.83 -14.60
CA ARG A 320 -31.53 -19.10 -14.40
C ARG A 320 -31.39 -18.80 -12.88
N GLU A 321 -30.45 -19.44 -12.26
CA GLU A 321 -30.05 -19.10 -10.90
C GLU A 321 -28.53 -18.82 -10.92
N ASP A 322 -28.14 -17.62 -10.54
CA ASP A 322 -26.75 -17.30 -10.29
C ASP A 322 -26.25 -18.03 -9.02
N LEU A 323 -24.98 -18.30 -8.89
CA LEU A 323 -24.41 -18.78 -7.65
C LEU A 323 -24.44 -17.63 -6.64
N ARG A 324 -25.32 -17.72 -5.68
CA ARG A 324 -25.44 -16.82 -4.54
C ARG A 324 -24.86 -17.44 -3.32
#